data_4648f960aadac66057add84cdd538377
#
_entry.id   4648f960aadac66057add84cdd538377
#
_cell.length_a   1.000
_cell.length_b   1.000
_cell.length_c   1.000
_cell.angle_alpha   90.00
_cell.angle_beta   90.00
_cell.angle_gamma   90.00
#
_symmetry.space_group_name_H-M   'P 1'
#
loop_
_entity.id
_entity.type
_entity.pdbx_description
1 polymer ?
#
loop_
_entity_poly.entity_id
_entity_poly.type
_entity_poly.pdbx_seq_one_letter_code
_entity_poly.pdbx_strand_id
1 'polypeptide(L)'
;MKNAIVGLLIGVIIVAAGYTGYQYLNPEPEWMKIPEAQEDTHDFHVHADFALYINGERFNFTQEKYMTSTNVCHAAFQEKHLHMHDMNGDVVHSHEAGQHWSQFFDTISFKFTDTSLTTDDGTVFKNEGSKKWRFFINDQEVSTLANREFVDLDRVLISYGDLTAEQLQAQRDAVTRKACIYSKKCPVPEGVVLPPENCSSDI
;
A
#
# COMPACT_ATOMS: atom_id res chain seq x y z
N MET A 1 -37.99 -7.26 -39.62
CA MET A 1 -37.25 -7.27 -38.35
C MET A 1 -36.80 -8.67 -37.94
N LYS A 2 -37.63 -9.73 -37.99
CA LYS A 2 -37.24 -11.09 -37.58
C LYS A 2 -36.05 -11.66 -38.37
N ASN A 3 -35.97 -11.45 -39.68
CA ASN A 3 -34.90 -11.98 -40.53
C ASN A 3 -33.53 -11.29 -40.27
N ALA A 4 -33.51 -10.01 -39.86
CA ALA A 4 -32.28 -9.28 -39.53
C ALA A 4 -31.68 -9.77 -38.20
N ILE A 5 -32.53 -10.10 -37.19
CA ILE A 5 -32.10 -10.64 -35.94
C ILE A 5 -31.52 -12.05 -36.10
N VAL A 6 -32.13 -12.90 -36.94
CA VAL A 6 -31.62 -14.25 -37.21
C VAL A 6 -30.27 -14.18 -37.93
N GLY A 7 -30.10 -13.26 -38.91
CA GLY A 7 -28.82 -13.09 -39.58
C GLY A 7 -27.69 -12.61 -38.65
N LEU A 8 -28.01 -11.70 -37.72
CA LEU A 8 -27.06 -11.24 -36.71
C LEU A 8 -26.61 -12.36 -35.77
N LEU A 9 -27.56 -13.19 -35.29
CA LEU A 9 -27.25 -14.32 -34.41
C LEU A 9 -26.39 -15.38 -35.09
N ILE A 10 -26.69 -15.70 -36.36
CA ILE A 10 -25.86 -16.63 -37.14
C ILE A 10 -24.46 -16.09 -37.35
N GLY A 11 -24.32 -14.79 -37.64
CA GLY A 11 -23.02 -14.14 -37.80
C GLY A 11 -22.17 -14.23 -36.54
N VAL A 12 -22.75 -13.98 -35.38
CA VAL A 12 -22.07 -14.08 -34.08
C VAL A 12 -21.60 -15.51 -33.78
N ILE A 13 -22.46 -16.52 -34.08
CA ILE A 13 -22.10 -17.95 -33.89
C ILE A 13 -20.93 -18.34 -34.79
N ILE A 14 -20.91 -17.92 -36.06
CA ILE A 14 -19.83 -18.27 -36.98
C ILE A 14 -18.50 -17.60 -36.53
N VAL A 15 -18.52 -16.36 -36.09
CA VAL A 15 -17.34 -15.66 -35.58
C VAL A 15 -16.83 -16.33 -34.30
N ALA A 16 -17.72 -16.69 -33.38
CA ALA A 16 -17.35 -17.40 -32.16
C ALA A 16 -16.77 -18.77 -32.45
N ALA A 17 -17.38 -19.57 -33.35
CA ALA A 17 -16.87 -20.88 -33.75
C ALA A 17 -15.52 -20.76 -34.48
N GLY A 18 -15.35 -19.75 -35.34
CA GLY A 18 -14.09 -19.48 -36.00
C GLY A 18 -12.98 -19.10 -35.05
N TYR A 19 -13.28 -18.26 -34.05
CA TYR A 19 -12.33 -17.86 -33.01
C TYR A 19 -11.91 -19.04 -32.11
N THR A 20 -12.86 -19.84 -31.65
CA THR A 20 -12.54 -21.05 -30.87
C THR A 20 -11.75 -22.08 -31.68
N GLY A 21 -12.07 -22.26 -32.95
CA GLY A 21 -11.30 -23.14 -33.87
C GLY A 21 -9.86 -22.60 -34.06
N TYR A 22 -9.69 -21.28 -34.23
CA TYR A 22 -8.38 -20.68 -34.34
C TYR A 22 -7.54 -20.87 -33.07
N GLN A 23 -8.12 -20.67 -31.89
CA GLN A 23 -7.46 -20.89 -30.60
C GLN A 23 -7.05 -22.38 -30.42
N TYR A 24 -7.91 -23.32 -30.85
CA TYR A 24 -7.61 -24.75 -30.77
C TYR A 24 -6.43 -25.15 -31.68
N LEU A 25 -6.34 -24.56 -32.89
CA LEU A 25 -5.27 -24.85 -33.86
C LEU A 25 -3.97 -24.09 -33.57
N ASN A 26 -4.04 -22.96 -32.82
CA ASN A 26 -2.91 -22.16 -32.43
C ASN A 26 -2.93 -21.98 -30.89
N PRO A 27 -2.67 -23.05 -30.14
CA PRO A 27 -2.63 -22.93 -28.69
C PRO A 27 -1.53 -21.94 -28.29
N GLU A 28 -1.85 -21.09 -27.31
CA GLU A 28 -0.85 -20.19 -26.76
C GLU A 28 0.37 -21.01 -26.26
N PRO A 29 1.59 -20.57 -26.61
CA PRO A 29 2.78 -21.23 -26.14
C PRO A 29 2.79 -21.31 -24.61
N GLU A 30 3.31 -22.40 -24.03
CA GLU A 30 3.36 -22.65 -22.59
C GLU A 30 3.99 -21.49 -21.79
N TRP A 31 4.95 -20.78 -22.39
CA TRP A 31 5.59 -19.62 -21.79
C TRP A 31 4.70 -18.35 -21.74
N MET A 32 3.63 -18.30 -22.51
CA MET A 32 2.61 -17.24 -22.51
C MET A 32 1.48 -17.53 -21.54
N LYS A 33 1.34 -18.76 -21.11
CA LYS A 33 0.46 -19.07 -20.00
C LYS A 33 1.08 -18.49 -18.75
N ILE A 34 0.70 -17.27 -18.42
CA ILE A 34 0.91 -16.75 -17.06
C ILE A 34 0.29 -17.84 -16.18
N PRO A 35 1.04 -18.50 -15.28
CA PRO A 35 0.39 -19.36 -14.30
C PRO A 35 -0.75 -18.52 -13.74
N GLU A 36 -1.99 -19.01 -13.79
CA GLU A 36 -3.06 -18.43 -12.99
C GLU A 36 -2.41 -18.28 -11.62
N ALA A 37 -2.10 -17.04 -11.24
CA ALA A 37 -1.71 -16.76 -9.88
C ALA A 37 -2.86 -17.42 -9.12
N GLN A 38 -2.56 -18.50 -8.40
CA GLN A 38 -3.48 -19.01 -7.41
C GLN A 38 -3.80 -17.74 -6.63
N GLU A 39 -4.99 -17.20 -6.80
CA GLU A 39 -5.53 -16.24 -5.89
C GLU A 39 -5.49 -16.96 -4.54
N ASP A 40 -4.39 -16.75 -3.85
CA ASP A 40 -4.27 -17.08 -2.44
C ASP A 40 -5.23 -16.12 -1.76
N THR A 41 -6.50 -16.57 -1.70
CA THR A 41 -7.61 -15.80 -1.14
C THR A 41 -7.44 -15.58 0.37
N HIS A 42 -6.29 -15.97 0.93
CA HIS A 42 -6.01 -15.93 2.36
C HIS A 42 -5.00 -14.87 2.81
N ASP A 43 -4.27 -14.21 1.91
CA ASP A 43 -3.26 -13.24 2.33
C ASP A 43 -3.25 -11.96 1.49
N PHE A 44 -4.27 -11.10 1.70
CA PHE A 44 -4.10 -9.70 1.33
C PHE A 44 -2.95 -9.14 2.18
N HIS A 45 -1.79 -8.92 1.53
CA HIS A 45 -0.60 -8.46 2.21
C HIS A 45 0.12 -7.44 1.33
N VAL A 46 0.00 -6.18 1.69
CA VAL A 46 0.56 -5.07 0.94
C VAL A 46 1.41 -4.17 1.84
N HIS A 47 2.37 -3.48 1.25
CA HIS A 47 3.33 -2.65 1.95
C HIS A 47 3.45 -1.29 1.29
N ALA A 48 3.58 -0.24 2.09
CA ALA A 48 3.91 1.08 1.60
C ALA A 48 5.06 1.69 2.40
N ASP A 49 5.97 2.36 1.69
CA ASP A 49 6.96 3.22 2.31
C ASP A 49 6.34 4.54 2.76
N PHE A 50 6.71 5.04 3.94
CA PHE A 50 6.25 6.35 4.36
C PHE A 50 7.29 7.11 5.17
N ALA A 51 7.10 8.43 5.25
CA ALA A 51 7.82 9.28 6.17
C ALA A 51 6.91 10.42 6.66
N LEU A 52 6.96 10.68 7.97
CA LEU A 52 6.34 11.83 8.61
C LEU A 52 7.41 12.85 8.98
N TYR A 53 7.21 14.12 8.57
CA TYR A 53 8.03 15.24 8.97
C TYR A 53 7.20 16.30 9.69
N ILE A 54 7.75 16.86 10.77
CA ILE A 54 7.13 17.92 11.55
C ILE A 54 8.13 19.06 11.66
N ASN A 55 7.81 20.24 11.09
CA ASN A 55 8.68 21.41 11.03
C ASN A 55 10.09 21.13 10.47
N GLY A 56 10.19 20.25 9.47
CA GLY A 56 11.45 19.86 8.84
C GLY A 56 12.15 18.65 9.47
N GLU A 57 11.76 18.23 10.66
CA GLU A 57 12.34 17.12 11.40
C GLU A 57 11.59 15.82 11.09
N ARG A 58 12.33 14.74 10.76
CA ARG A 58 11.71 13.42 10.53
C ARG A 58 11.25 12.83 11.86
N PHE A 59 9.98 12.40 11.93
CA PHE A 59 9.46 11.70 13.09
C PHE A 59 10.05 10.28 13.17
N ASN A 60 10.47 9.88 14.36
CA ASN A 60 11.09 8.58 14.59
C ASN A 60 10.05 7.54 15.02
N PHE A 61 9.69 6.64 14.10
CA PHE A 61 8.81 5.51 14.36
C PHE A 61 9.55 4.22 14.75
N THR A 62 10.89 4.21 14.88
CA THR A 62 11.64 2.98 15.24
C THR A 62 11.55 2.63 16.73
N GLN A 63 10.60 3.20 17.48
CA GLN A 63 10.37 2.93 18.89
C GLN A 63 9.43 1.73 19.05
N GLU A 64 9.70 0.87 20.03
CA GLU A 64 8.93 -0.34 20.32
C GLU A 64 7.42 -0.09 20.48
N LYS A 65 7.05 1.05 21.08
CA LYS A 65 5.64 1.44 21.28
C LYS A 65 4.82 1.60 20.00
N TYR A 66 5.49 1.77 18.85
CA TYR A 66 4.84 1.88 17.53
C TYR A 66 4.88 0.57 16.75
N MET A 67 5.53 -0.46 17.29
CA MET A 67 5.68 -1.74 16.64
C MET A 67 4.63 -2.74 17.13
N THR A 68 4.19 -3.60 16.22
CA THR A 68 3.44 -4.80 16.59
C THR A 68 4.43 -5.95 16.70
N SER A 69 4.35 -6.72 17.79
CA SER A 69 5.20 -7.89 17.98
C SER A 69 4.85 -8.96 16.96
N THR A 70 5.83 -9.43 16.19
CA THR A 70 5.68 -10.51 15.21
C THR A 70 5.26 -11.84 15.85
N ASN A 71 5.53 -12.03 17.16
CA ASN A 71 5.12 -13.21 17.91
C ASN A 71 3.62 -13.26 18.24
N VAL A 72 2.87 -12.21 17.95
CA VAL A 72 1.44 -12.06 18.27
C VAL A 72 0.58 -11.98 17.00
N CYS A 73 1.08 -12.41 15.85
CA CYS A 73 0.32 -12.45 14.62
C CYS A 73 -1.05 -13.13 14.77
N HIS A 74 -1.15 -14.15 15.61
CA HIS A 74 -2.41 -14.88 15.80
C HIS A 74 -3.45 -14.19 16.72
N ALA A 75 -3.05 -13.40 17.69
CA ALA A 75 -3.99 -12.78 18.64
C ALA A 75 -4.25 -11.29 18.32
N ALA A 76 -3.23 -10.55 17.89
CA ALA A 76 -3.34 -9.13 17.52
C ALA A 76 -3.81 -8.94 16.06
N PHE A 77 -3.80 -9.98 15.25
CA PHE A 77 -4.18 -9.95 13.83
C PHE A 77 -5.65 -9.55 13.63
N GLN A 78 -6.52 -9.93 14.53
CA GLN A 78 -7.93 -9.56 14.46
C GLN A 78 -8.19 -8.10 14.82
N GLU A 79 -7.22 -7.38 15.38
CA GLU A 79 -7.43 -6.02 15.87
C GLU A 79 -6.56 -4.94 15.17
N LYS A 80 -5.48 -5.32 14.48
CA LYS A 80 -4.57 -4.35 13.83
C LYS A 80 -4.22 -4.76 12.40
N HIS A 81 -5.14 -4.52 11.50
CA HIS A 81 -4.97 -4.76 10.07
C HIS A 81 -3.84 -3.95 9.44
N LEU A 82 -3.45 -2.82 10.07
CA LEU A 82 -2.35 -1.95 9.69
C LEU A 82 -1.33 -1.86 10.81
N HIS A 83 -0.04 -2.09 10.52
CA HIS A 83 1.00 -2.04 11.53
C HIS A 83 2.42 -1.86 10.96
N MET A 84 3.37 -1.64 11.85
CA MET A 84 4.82 -1.72 11.61
C MET A 84 5.40 -2.80 12.51
N HIS A 85 6.50 -3.44 12.10
CA HIS A 85 7.23 -4.41 12.89
C HIS A 85 8.75 -4.36 12.64
N ASP A 86 9.54 -5.17 13.35
CA ASP A 86 11.00 -5.32 13.20
C ASP A 86 11.79 -4.03 13.34
N MET A 87 11.31 -3.10 14.16
CA MET A 87 11.90 -1.79 14.34
C MET A 87 12.04 -1.00 13.02
N ASN A 88 11.28 -1.38 11.99
CA ASN A 88 11.23 -0.69 10.72
C ASN A 88 10.11 0.37 10.72
N GLY A 89 10.46 1.59 11.07
CA GLY A 89 9.52 2.73 11.07
C GLY A 89 9.33 3.40 9.70
N ASP A 90 9.78 2.75 8.62
CA ASP A 90 9.69 3.29 7.26
C ASP A 90 8.62 2.58 6.41
N VAL A 91 8.17 1.39 6.83
CA VAL A 91 7.23 0.56 6.08
C VAL A 91 6.02 0.22 6.92
N VAL A 92 4.84 0.49 6.39
CA VAL A 92 3.56 0.04 6.96
C VAL A 92 3.10 -1.20 6.21
N HIS A 93 2.58 -2.16 6.95
CA HIS A 93 1.99 -3.40 6.45
C HIS A 93 0.48 -3.35 6.58
N SER A 94 -0.23 -3.85 5.58
CA SER A 94 -1.68 -4.02 5.60
C SER A 94 -2.06 -5.46 5.26
N HIS A 95 -2.92 -6.05 6.08
CA HIS A 95 -3.45 -7.41 5.90
C HIS A 95 -4.93 -7.42 5.52
N GLU A 96 -5.49 -6.27 5.19
CA GLU A 96 -6.88 -6.15 4.77
C GLU A 96 -7.03 -5.06 3.71
N ALA A 97 -7.85 -5.35 2.69
CA ALA A 97 -8.20 -4.39 1.65
C ALA A 97 -9.09 -3.26 2.21
N GLY A 98 -9.03 -2.09 1.57
CA GLY A 98 -9.87 -0.95 1.94
C GLY A 98 -9.41 -0.20 3.19
N GLN A 99 -8.25 -0.52 3.75
CA GLN A 99 -7.68 0.21 4.87
C GLN A 99 -7.17 1.59 4.44
N HIS A 100 -7.29 2.59 5.32
CA HIS A 100 -6.95 3.98 5.06
C HIS A 100 -5.80 4.48 5.96
N TRP A 101 -5.10 5.52 5.53
CA TRP A 101 -3.98 6.09 6.28
C TRP A 101 -4.36 6.58 7.68
N SER A 102 -5.56 7.16 7.87
CA SER A 102 -6.03 7.54 9.21
C SER A 102 -6.14 6.35 10.16
N GLN A 103 -6.56 5.18 9.66
CA GLN A 103 -6.65 3.96 10.47
C GLN A 103 -5.26 3.47 10.91
N PHE A 104 -4.23 3.58 10.04
CA PHE A 104 -2.86 3.28 10.45
C PHE A 104 -2.43 4.15 11.63
N PHE A 105 -2.67 5.45 11.58
CA PHE A 105 -2.35 6.36 12.68
C PHE A 105 -3.12 6.02 13.97
N ASP A 106 -4.36 5.57 13.85
CA ASP A 106 -5.14 5.10 15.01
C ASP A 106 -4.50 3.89 15.68
N THR A 107 -3.86 2.98 14.93
CA THR A 107 -3.20 1.79 15.50
C THR A 107 -2.01 2.12 16.41
N ILE A 108 -1.39 3.29 16.20
CA ILE A 108 -0.26 3.79 17.00
C ILE A 108 -0.67 4.92 17.96
N SER A 109 -1.97 5.05 18.24
CA SER A 109 -2.55 6.03 19.15
C SER A 109 -2.41 7.49 18.71
N PHE A 110 -2.26 7.73 17.42
CA PHE A 110 -2.34 9.06 16.83
C PHE A 110 -3.76 9.33 16.33
N LYS A 111 -4.08 10.62 16.11
CA LYS A 111 -5.30 11.02 15.41
C LYS A 111 -4.93 11.86 14.20
N PHE A 112 -5.19 11.34 13.02
CA PHE A 112 -4.78 11.94 11.76
C PHE A 112 -5.98 12.35 10.90
N THR A 113 -5.94 13.59 10.42
CA THR A 113 -6.86 14.16 9.43
C THR A 113 -6.06 14.93 8.39
N ASP A 114 -6.67 15.36 7.29
CA ASP A 114 -5.98 16.16 6.27
C ASP A 114 -5.57 17.56 6.76
N THR A 115 -6.00 17.98 7.92
CA THR A 115 -5.69 19.33 8.47
C THR A 115 -5.02 19.31 9.84
N SER A 116 -4.93 18.13 10.47
CA SER A 116 -4.35 18.02 11.81
C SER A 116 -3.81 16.61 12.09
N LEU A 117 -2.80 16.56 12.96
CA LEU A 117 -2.30 15.34 13.59
C LEU A 117 -2.21 15.59 15.10
N THR A 118 -2.72 14.65 15.89
CA THR A 118 -2.45 14.56 17.33
C THR A 118 -1.59 13.33 17.56
N THR A 119 -0.44 13.49 18.19
CA THR A 119 0.48 12.39 18.51
C THR A 119 0.03 11.65 19.77
N ASP A 120 0.65 10.51 20.06
CA ASP A 120 0.35 9.65 21.22
C ASP A 120 0.56 10.35 22.58
N ASP A 121 1.40 11.38 22.65
CA ASP A 121 1.59 12.21 23.82
C ASP A 121 0.59 13.40 23.93
N GLY A 122 -0.34 13.50 22.96
CA GLY A 122 -1.36 14.55 22.93
C GLY A 122 -0.92 15.85 22.27
N THR A 123 0.29 15.93 21.70
CA THR A 123 0.73 17.12 20.96
C THR A 123 -0.06 17.28 19.67
N VAL A 124 -0.58 18.48 19.40
CA VAL A 124 -1.45 18.77 18.26
C VAL A 124 -0.74 19.64 17.23
N PHE A 125 -0.67 19.18 16.00
CA PHE A 125 -0.18 19.91 14.83
C PHE A 125 -1.34 20.14 13.87
N LYS A 126 -1.76 21.38 13.66
CA LYS A 126 -2.87 21.76 12.78
C LYS A 126 -2.47 22.83 11.80
N ASN A 127 -3.16 22.89 10.67
CA ASN A 127 -2.98 23.98 9.71
C ASN A 127 -3.20 25.32 10.38
N GLU A 128 -2.17 26.17 10.46
CA GLU A 128 -2.22 27.48 11.08
C GLU A 128 -1.22 28.45 10.41
N GLY A 129 -1.69 29.62 10.00
CA GLY A 129 -0.84 30.58 9.30
C GLY A 129 -0.19 29.99 8.05
N SER A 130 1.14 30.09 7.96
CA SER A 130 1.94 29.50 6.88
C SER A 130 2.21 28.00 7.05
N LYS A 131 2.08 27.48 8.27
CA LYS A 131 2.31 26.06 8.54
C LYS A 131 1.13 25.23 8.04
N LYS A 132 1.39 24.30 7.15
CA LYS A 132 0.38 23.44 6.51
C LYS A 132 0.83 22.00 6.47
N TRP A 133 -0.14 21.09 6.50
CA TRP A 133 0.03 19.71 6.09
C TRP A 133 0.12 19.63 4.58
N ARG A 134 1.11 18.90 4.08
CA ARG A 134 1.30 18.57 2.67
C ARG A 134 1.55 17.08 2.52
N PHE A 135 0.93 16.49 1.52
CA PHE A 135 0.96 15.06 1.27
C PHE A 135 1.46 14.78 -0.13
N PHE A 136 2.31 13.77 -0.25
CA PHE A 136 2.79 13.31 -1.55
C PHE A 136 2.67 11.79 -1.60
N ILE A 137 2.16 11.27 -2.72
CA ILE A 137 2.13 9.85 -3.03
C ILE A 137 2.88 9.67 -4.35
N ASN A 138 3.92 8.81 -4.34
CA ASN A 138 4.74 8.54 -5.51
C ASN A 138 5.26 9.83 -6.16
N ASP A 139 5.76 10.74 -5.35
CA ASP A 139 6.29 12.07 -5.70
C ASP A 139 5.25 13.10 -6.20
N GLN A 140 3.96 12.74 -6.28
CA GLN A 140 2.88 13.64 -6.66
C GLN A 140 2.17 14.22 -5.44
N GLU A 141 2.00 15.53 -5.40
CA GLU A 141 1.24 16.18 -4.33
C GLU A 141 -0.24 15.86 -4.44
N VAL A 142 -0.85 15.51 -3.32
CA VAL A 142 -2.28 15.23 -3.18
C VAL A 142 -2.90 16.13 -2.12
N SER A 143 -4.15 16.51 -2.30
CA SER A 143 -4.86 17.42 -1.38
C SER A 143 -5.36 16.74 -0.12
N THR A 144 -5.55 15.41 -0.15
CA THR A 144 -6.10 14.61 0.94
C THR A 144 -5.34 13.29 1.05
N LEU A 145 -5.17 12.78 2.27
CA LEU A 145 -4.52 11.50 2.52
C LEU A 145 -5.25 10.66 3.57
N ALA A 146 -5.87 11.29 4.58
CA ALA A 146 -6.42 10.58 5.74
C ALA A 146 -7.36 9.43 5.36
N ASN A 147 -8.25 9.64 4.40
CA ASN A 147 -9.21 8.66 3.91
C ASN A 147 -8.78 7.99 2.59
N ARG A 148 -7.50 8.10 2.19
CA ARG A 148 -7.00 7.35 1.05
C ARG A 148 -6.70 5.91 1.45
N GLU A 149 -7.12 5.02 0.56
CA GLU A 149 -6.82 3.60 0.68
C GLU A 149 -5.32 3.35 0.62
N PHE A 150 -4.89 2.37 1.38
CA PHE A 150 -3.51 1.91 1.45
C PHE A 150 -3.22 1.03 0.22
N VAL A 151 -2.26 1.44 -0.61
CA VAL A 151 -1.94 0.77 -1.87
C VAL A 151 -0.52 0.22 -1.84
N ASP A 152 -0.35 -1.00 -2.36
CA ASP A 152 0.96 -1.66 -2.40
C ASP A 152 1.98 -0.86 -3.20
N LEU A 153 3.19 -0.75 -2.63
CA LEU A 153 4.34 -0.02 -3.16
C LEU A 153 4.18 1.51 -3.21
N ASP A 154 3.14 2.08 -2.62
CA ASP A 154 3.08 3.52 -2.47
C ASP A 154 4.26 4.04 -1.64
N ARG A 155 4.76 5.21 -2.02
CA ARG A 155 5.74 5.99 -1.29
C ARG A 155 5.09 7.28 -0.83
N VAL A 156 4.87 7.39 0.48
CA VAL A 156 4.05 8.46 1.04
C VAL A 156 4.91 9.39 1.90
N LEU A 157 4.93 10.68 1.53
CA LEU A 157 5.44 11.74 2.39
C LEU A 157 4.26 12.47 3.04
N ILE A 158 4.32 12.60 4.37
CA ILE A 158 3.41 13.38 5.20
C ILE A 158 4.25 14.47 5.84
N SER A 159 4.03 15.73 5.48
CA SER A 159 4.88 16.83 5.91
C SER A 159 4.08 17.99 6.47
N TYR A 160 4.49 18.47 7.65
CA TYR A 160 3.90 19.63 8.31
C TYR A 160 4.96 20.71 8.53
N GLY A 161 4.64 21.93 8.15
CA GLY A 161 5.49 23.09 8.40
C GLY A 161 5.27 24.23 7.41
N ASP A 162 6.12 25.24 7.55
CA ASP A 162 6.33 26.32 6.57
C ASP A 162 7.61 25.99 5.79
N LEU A 163 7.47 25.20 4.73
CA LEU A 163 8.60 24.56 4.04
C LEU A 163 8.72 25.05 2.60
N THR A 164 9.96 25.22 2.16
CA THR A 164 10.26 25.55 0.77
C THR A 164 10.09 24.32 -0.15
N ALA A 165 10.02 24.56 -1.46
CA ALA A 165 9.94 23.49 -2.45
C ALA A 165 11.16 22.56 -2.38
N GLU A 166 12.36 23.11 -2.13
CA GLU A 166 13.62 22.37 -2.02
C GLU A 166 13.61 21.46 -0.77
N GLN A 167 13.09 21.95 0.36
CA GLN A 167 12.96 21.15 1.58
C GLN A 167 11.98 20.00 1.38
N LEU A 168 10.85 20.26 0.74
CA LEU A 168 9.87 19.21 0.41
C LEU A 168 10.43 18.21 -0.59
N GLN A 169 11.24 18.64 -1.57
CA GLN A 169 11.91 17.72 -2.49
C GLN A 169 12.87 16.81 -1.73
N ALA A 170 13.71 17.38 -0.84
CA ALA A 170 14.65 16.59 -0.04
C ALA A 170 13.92 15.54 0.84
N GLN A 171 12.77 15.90 1.41
CA GLN A 171 11.95 14.96 2.18
C GLN A 171 11.35 13.85 1.31
N ARG A 172 10.86 14.15 0.10
CA ARG A 172 10.36 13.14 -0.86
C ARG A 172 11.47 12.16 -1.25
N ASP A 173 12.66 12.68 -1.54
CA ASP A 173 13.82 11.86 -1.92
C ASP A 173 14.26 10.93 -0.78
N ALA A 174 14.02 11.34 0.48
CA ALA A 174 14.35 10.58 1.67
C ALA A 174 13.31 9.50 2.05
N VAL A 175 12.12 9.48 1.42
CA VAL A 175 11.18 8.36 1.59
C VAL A 175 11.82 7.10 0.99
N THR A 176 11.86 6.03 1.76
CA THR A 176 12.52 4.78 1.35
C THR A 176 11.83 4.09 0.18
N ARG A 177 12.40 2.98 -0.29
CA ARG A 177 11.85 2.04 -1.28
C ARG A 177 11.94 0.61 -0.77
N LYS A 178 11.71 0.42 0.53
CA LYS A 178 11.81 -0.88 1.19
C LYS A 178 10.57 -1.74 0.99
N ALA A 179 9.40 -1.13 0.81
CA ALA A 179 8.13 -1.84 0.62
C ALA A 179 8.21 -2.93 -0.45
N CYS A 180 8.91 -2.68 -1.56
CA CYS A 180 9.04 -3.65 -2.64
C CYS A 180 9.78 -4.93 -2.25
N ILE A 181 10.66 -4.87 -1.22
CA ILE A 181 11.36 -6.05 -0.68
C ILE A 181 10.38 -6.93 0.07
N TYR A 182 9.57 -6.33 0.94
CA TYR A 182 8.54 -7.02 1.73
C TYR A 182 7.42 -7.60 0.83
N SER A 183 6.99 -6.85 -0.17
CA SER A 183 6.03 -7.34 -1.19
C SER A 183 6.65 -8.33 -2.19
N LYS A 184 7.92 -8.75 -1.99
CA LYS A 184 8.64 -9.70 -2.86
C LYS A 184 8.68 -9.29 -4.34
N LYS A 185 8.59 -7.97 -4.62
CA LYS A 185 8.60 -7.39 -5.97
C LYS A 185 9.94 -6.81 -6.37
N CYS A 186 10.94 -6.85 -5.49
CA CYS A 186 12.33 -6.54 -5.79
C CYS A 186 13.29 -7.46 -5.03
N PRO A 187 14.55 -7.58 -5.48
CA PRO A 187 15.53 -8.44 -4.82
C PRO A 187 15.82 -7.99 -3.40
N VAL A 188 15.98 -8.95 -2.49
CA VAL A 188 16.49 -8.69 -1.14
C VAL A 188 17.97 -8.32 -1.26
N PRO A 189 18.44 -7.19 -0.70
CA PRO A 189 19.84 -6.83 -0.71
C PRO A 189 20.70 -7.89 -0.03
N GLU A 190 21.95 -8.06 -0.50
CA GLU A 190 22.89 -9.01 0.10
C GLU A 190 23.10 -8.70 1.58
N GLY A 191 23.04 -9.74 2.43
CA GLY A 191 23.20 -9.62 3.88
C GLY A 191 21.96 -9.15 4.64
N VAL A 192 20.86 -8.85 3.96
CA VAL A 192 19.56 -8.55 4.59
C VAL A 192 18.81 -9.86 4.77
N VAL A 193 18.46 -10.18 6.01
CA VAL A 193 17.55 -11.27 6.34
C VAL A 193 16.20 -10.64 6.63
N LEU A 194 15.21 -10.93 5.80
CA LEU A 194 13.84 -10.53 6.10
C LEU A 194 13.34 -11.44 7.22
N PRO A 195 12.69 -10.87 8.26
CA PRO A 195 12.02 -11.70 9.25
C PRO A 195 10.94 -12.54 8.56
N PRO A 196 10.67 -13.74 9.08
CA PRO A 196 9.55 -14.52 8.56
C PRO A 196 8.26 -13.77 8.85
N GLU A 197 7.58 -13.35 7.81
CA GLU A 197 6.21 -12.81 7.90
C GLU A 197 5.25 -14.00 8.08
N ASN A 198 5.42 -14.73 9.20
CA ASN A 198 4.64 -15.92 9.52
C ASN A 198 3.25 -15.52 10.05
N CYS A 199 2.52 -14.82 9.23
CA CYS A 199 1.09 -14.64 9.41
C CYS A 199 0.31 -15.57 8.47
N SER A 200 0.88 -16.73 8.13
CA SER A 200 0.13 -17.75 7.41
C SER A 200 -0.88 -18.38 8.37
N SER A 201 -2.12 -18.46 7.90
CA SER A 201 -3.28 -19.06 8.57
C SER A 201 -3.21 -20.60 8.67
N ASP A 202 -2.03 -21.20 8.60
CA ASP A 202 -1.85 -22.62 8.71
C ASP A 202 -1.91 -23.07 10.18
N ILE A 203 -3.12 -23.23 10.68
CA ILE A 203 -3.51 -24.18 11.72
C ILE A 203 -4.82 -24.85 11.31
#